data_0d81b14d56f06955087bf2acd7d6d9bf
#
_entry.id   0d81b14d56f06955087bf2acd7d6d9bf
#
_cell.length_a   1.000
_cell.length_b   1.000
_cell.length_c   1.000
_cell.angle_alpha   90.00
_cell.angle_beta   90.00
_cell.angle_gamma   90.00
#
_symmetry.space_group_name_H-M   'P 1'
#
loop_
_entity.id
_entity.type
_entity.pdbx_description
1 polymer ?
#
loop_
_entity_poly.entity_id
_entity_poly.type
_entity_poly.pdbx_seq_one_letter_code
_entity_poly.pdbx_strand_id
1 'polypeptide(L)'
;MGLRVFFFGLGYSAGALIRRTPAIEPSGTARLDERVAQLRAAGVEAYTFDGTRADPGLEAALQRAEAIVVSIPPRGGQGPLDRYAEAIAAAQNLSRIVYFSTVGVYGEHGGGWVDETAATLTRSERGLARLADEARWTEAGRTRGIAVDILRLPGIYGPGRNALDKLRRGEARRIVKPNHVVNRAHVDDIAEAARLVLSRGLPGQIWNVADDEPAPPQDVIAYAAGLLGVPAPPEEPFDTSALSPMAASFFAEEKRVSNAKAKALLGFTPAFPSYREGLSALYEAGEGRSV
;
A
#
# COMPACT_ATOMS: atom_id res chain seq x y z
N MET A 1 20.06 19.55 0.66
CA MET A 1 20.15 18.14 0.23
C MET A 1 18.84 17.49 0.56
N GLY A 2 18.26 16.73 -0.37
CA GLY A 2 17.05 15.95 -0.14
C GLY A 2 17.34 14.69 0.68
N LEU A 3 16.27 14.07 1.21
CA LEU A 3 16.36 12.78 1.90
C LEU A 3 16.57 11.67 0.87
N ARG A 4 17.67 10.93 0.97
CA ARG A 4 17.97 9.80 0.08
C ARG A 4 17.19 8.57 0.52
N VAL A 5 16.18 8.23 -0.27
CA VAL A 5 15.28 7.12 0.04
C VAL A 5 15.45 6.01 -1.01
N PHE A 6 15.80 4.82 -0.54
CA PHE A 6 15.85 3.64 -1.37
C PHE A 6 14.52 2.88 -1.31
N PHE A 7 13.94 2.60 -2.48
CA PHE A 7 12.66 1.92 -2.60
C PHE A 7 12.85 0.48 -3.07
N PHE A 8 12.56 -0.49 -2.23
CA PHE A 8 12.30 -1.83 -2.73
C PHE A 8 10.90 -1.86 -3.37
N GLY A 9 10.86 -1.60 -4.67
CA GLY A 9 9.65 -1.52 -5.48
C GLY A 9 9.22 -0.09 -5.82
N LEU A 10 9.65 0.41 -6.98
CA LEU A 10 9.19 1.68 -7.55
C LEU A 10 7.85 1.49 -8.28
N GLY A 11 6.84 1.04 -7.49
CA GLY A 11 5.49 0.76 -7.94
C GLY A 11 4.51 1.92 -7.71
N TYR A 12 3.22 1.59 -7.66
CA TYR A 12 2.12 2.56 -7.58
C TYR A 12 2.19 3.48 -6.36
N SER A 13 2.26 2.91 -5.15
CA SER A 13 2.30 3.70 -3.90
C SER A 13 3.64 4.41 -3.70
N ALA A 14 4.76 3.79 -4.08
CA ALA A 14 6.07 4.44 -4.05
C ALA A 14 6.12 5.64 -5.02
N GLY A 15 5.55 5.49 -6.22
CA GLY A 15 5.44 6.59 -7.17
C GLY A 15 4.61 7.76 -6.66
N ALA A 16 3.53 7.50 -5.93
CA ALA A 16 2.73 8.55 -5.29
C ALA A 16 3.55 9.30 -4.21
N LEU A 17 4.29 8.57 -3.36
CA LEU A 17 5.15 9.17 -2.34
C LEU A 17 6.21 10.07 -2.96
N ILE A 18 6.88 9.62 -4.01
CA ILE A 18 7.90 10.40 -4.71
C ILE A 18 7.32 11.68 -5.29
N ARG A 19 6.18 11.60 -5.98
CA ARG A 19 5.50 12.78 -6.56
C ARG A 19 5.09 13.81 -5.52
N ARG A 20 4.64 13.37 -4.35
CA ARG A 20 4.15 14.25 -3.26
C ARG A 20 5.24 14.76 -2.34
N THR A 21 6.46 14.27 -2.46
CA THR A 21 7.57 14.64 -1.58
C THR A 21 8.80 15.04 -2.41
N PRO A 22 8.81 16.25 -2.99
CA PRO A 22 9.93 16.71 -3.84
C PRO A 22 11.30 16.73 -3.13
N ALA A 23 11.32 16.70 -1.80
CA ALA A 23 12.54 16.63 -1.00
C ALA A 23 13.15 15.22 -0.95
N ILE A 24 12.51 14.19 -1.53
CA ILE A 24 13.09 12.85 -1.64
C ILE A 24 14.01 12.79 -2.86
N GLU A 25 15.22 12.29 -2.67
CA GLU A 25 16.13 11.82 -3.71
C GLU A 25 15.92 10.31 -3.87
N PRO A 26 15.08 9.86 -4.85
CA PRO A 26 14.66 8.47 -4.92
C PRO A 26 15.68 7.62 -5.67
N SER A 27 15.97 6.46 -5.14
CA SER A 27 16.57 5.33 -5.84
C SER A 27 15.78 4.06 -5.52
N GLY A 28 15.88 3.00 -6.35
CA GLY A 28 15.17 1.78 -5.96
C GLY A 28 15.01 0.75 -7.07
N THR A 29 14.12 -0.21 -6.86
CA THR A 29 14.03 -1.39 -7.71
C THR A 29 12.73 -1.49 -8.50
N ALA A 30 12.81 -2.13 -9.67
CA ALA A 30 11.67 -2.65 -10.41
C ALA A 30 11.99 -4.07 -10.89
N ARG A 31 10.95 -4.86 -11.21
CA ARG A 31 11.11 -6.27 -11.62
C ARG A 31 11.58 -6.45 -13.05
N LEU A 32 11.11 -5.59 -13.94
CA LEU A 32 11.31 -5.69 -15.38
C LEU A 32 12.36 -4.66 -15.83
N ASP A 33 13.29 -5.08 -16.64
CA ASP A 33 14.37 -4.23 -17.20
C ASP A 33 13.79 -3.04 -17.99
N GLU A 34 12.68 -3.27 -18.72
CA GLU A 34 11.99 -2.20 -19.43
C GLU A 34 11.50 -1.11 -18.48
N ARG A 35 10.94 -1.51 -17.31
CA ARG A 35 10.49 -0.55 -16.30
C ARG A 35 11.66 0.20 -15.66
N VAL A 36 12.77 -0.47 -15.44
CA VAL A 36 14.03 0.16 -14.98
C VAL A 36 14.52 1.20 -15.99
N ALA A 37 14.50 0.87 -17.28
CA ALA A 37 14.88 1.80 -18.34
C ALA A 37 13.97 3.04 -18.37
N GLN A 38 12.65 2.88 -18.26
CA GLN A 38 11.69 3.99 -18.17
C GLN A 38 11.95 4.89 -16.96
N LEU A 39 12.23 4.30 -15.79
CA LEU A 39 12.52 5.05 -14.56
C LEU A 39 13.84 5.84 -14.70
N ARG A 40 14.86 5.23 -15.27
CA ARG A 40 16.16 5.89 -15.55
C ARG A 40 15.98 7.05 -16.54
N ALA A 41 15.19 6.87 -17.59
CA ALA A 41 14.86 7.93 -18.53
C ALA A 41 14.10 9.09 -17.88
N ALA A 42 13.34 8.82 -16.81
CA ALA A 42 12.66 9.83 -15.99
C ALA A 42 13.56 10.42 -14.88
N GLY A 43 14.86 10.13 -14.87
CA GLY A 43 15.83 10.68 -13.92
C GLY A 43 15.87 9.96 -12.56
N VAL A 44 15.22 8.80 -12.42
CA VAL A 44 15.24 8.02 -11.17
C VAL A 44 16.34 6.95 -11.25
N GLU A 45 17.20 6.90 -10.26
CA GLU A 45 18.23 5.85 -10.12
C GLU A 45 17.54 4.51 -9.83
N ALA A 46 17.40 3.63 -10.83
CA ALA A 46 16.63 2.40 -10.74
C ALA A 46 17.45 1.15 -11.07
N TYR A 47 17.10 0.03 -10.43
CA TYR A 47 17.80 -1.24 -10.50
C TYR A 47 16.83 -2.40 -10.70
N THR A 48 17.26 -3.46 -11.37
CA THR A 48 16.47 -4.67 -11.51
C THR A 48 16.58 -5.51 -10.25
N PHE A 49 15.42 -5.86 -9.67
CA PHE A 49 15.29 -6.85 -8.59
C PHE A 49 13.98 -7.61 -8.72
N ASP A 50 14.07 -8.89 -9.00
CA ASP A 50 12.91 -9.79 -9.13
C ASP A 50 12.88 -10.90 -8.05
N GLY A 51 13.86 -10.88 -7.13
CA GLY A 51 14.08 -11.88 -6.09
C GLY A 51 15.17 -12.88 -6.46
N THR A 52 15.51 -13.04 -7.73
CA THR A 52 16.55 -13.97 -8.23
C THR A 52 17.76 -13.25 -8.80
N ARG A 53 17.55 -12.19 -9.57
CA ARG A 53 18.61 -11.36 -10.16
C ARG A 53 18.93 -10.20 -9.24
N ALA A 54 20.20 -9.84 -9.18
CA ALA A 54 20.73 -8.68 -8.48
C ALA A 54 21.49 -7.78 -9.47
N ASP A 55 21.16 -6.50 -9.50
CA ASP A 55 21.93 -5.49 -10.22
C ASP A 55 23.18 -5.12 -9.38
N PRO A 56 24.39 -5.13 -9.94
CA PRO A 56 25.62 -4.83 -9.19
C PRO A 56 25.63 -3.44 -8.52
N GLY A 57 24.93 -2.46 -9.09
CA GLY A 57 24.86 -1.10 -8.53
C GLY A 57 23.94 -0.93 -7.33
N LEU A 58 23.05 -1.90 -7.08
CA LEU A 58 22.01 -1.81 -6.04
C LEU A 58 22.60 -1.67 -4.64
N GLU A 59 23.63 -2.43 -4.30
CA GLU A 59 24.26 -2.37 -2.98
C GLU A 59 24.88 -0.99 -2.71
N ALA A 60 25.52 -0.39 -3.70
CA ALA A 60 26.08 0.94 -3.57
C ALA A 60 24.98 2.02 -3.33
N ALA A 61 23.80 1.85 -3.92
CA ALA A 61 22.66 2.73 -3.65
C ALA A 61 22.11 2.52 -2.23
N LEU A 62 22.02 1.29 -1.74
CA LEU A 62 21.65 0.99 -0.35
C LEU A 62 22.60 1.63 0.66
N GLN A 63 23.92 1.59 0.39
CA GLN A 63 24.93 2.21 1.26
C GLN A 63 24.74 3.73 1.42
N ARG A 64 24.18 4.39 0.40
CA ARG A 64 23.92 5.84 0.43
C ARG A 64 22.57 6.21 1.05
N ALA A 65 21.67 5.24 1.23
CA ALA A 65 20.32 5.49 1.69
C ALA A 65 20.28 5.96 3.16
N GLU A 66 19.43 6.93 3.42
CA GLU A 66 19.09 7.44 4.76
C GLU A 66 17.78 6.83 5.26
N ALA A 67 16.91 6.42 4.32
CA ALA A 67 15.72 5.64 4.60
C ALA A 67 15.48 4.57 3.54
N ILE A 68 14.80 3.49 3.93
CA ILE A 68 14.33 2.44 3.02
C ILE A 68 12.80 2.38 3.07
N VAL A 69 12.15 2.34 1.91
CA VAL A 69 10.72 2.05 1.78
C VAL A 69 10.55 0.72 1.07
N VAL A 70 9.85 -0.23 1.71
CA VAL A 70 9.60 -1.56 1.16
C VAL A 70 8.15 -1.67 0.74
N SER A 71 7.90 -1.64 -0.56
CA SER A 71 6.54 -1.71 -1.14
C SER A 71 6.25 -3.02 -1.89
N ILE A 72 7.25 -3.88 -2.02
CA ILE A 72 7.07 -5.19 -2.66
C ILE A 72 6.44 -6.20 -1.69
N PRO A 73 5.62 -7.14 -2.20
CA PRO A 73 5.07 -8.21 -1.37
C PRO A 73 6.14 -9.25 -1.03
N PRO A 74 6.00 -9.96 0.13
CA PRO A 74 6.86 -11.07 0.46
C PRO A 74 6.79 -12.19 -0.60
N ARG A 75 7.90 -12.86 -0.83
CA ARG A 75 8.07 -13.90 -1.83
C ARG A 75 8.95 -15.03 -1.31
N GLY A 76 8.55 -15.73 -0.27
CA GLY A 76 9.20 -16.91 0.26
C GLY A 76 10.69 -17.09 -0.11
N GLY A 77 11.61 -16.59 0.70
CA GLY A 77 13.06 -16.67 0.45
C GLY A 77 13.62 -15.81 -0.71
N GLN A 78 12.81 -14.96 -1.33
CA GLN A 78 13.22 -14.10 -2.45
C GLN A 78 12.97 -12.60 -2.16
N GLY A 79 12.84 -12.23 -0.89
CA GLY A 79 12.67 -10.84 -0.46
C GLY A 79 14.00 -10.08 -0.34
N PRO A 80 13.94 -8.77 -0.10
CA PRO A 80 15.14 -7.96 0.08
C PRO A 80 16.05 -8.43 1.23
N LEU A 81 15.48 -8.86 2.35
CA LEU A 81 16.26 -9.38 3.49
C LEU A 81 16.91 -10.73 3.21
N ASP A 82 16.41 -11.51 2.25
CA ASP A 82 17.06 -12.76 1.86
C ASP A 82 18.34 -12.53 1.04
N ARG A 83 18.43 -11.36 0.37
CA ARG A 83 19.52 -11.07 -0.55
C ARG A 83 20.46 -9.97 -0.09
N TYR A 84 19.92 -8.97 0.63
CA TYR A 84 20.64 -7.74 0.95
C TYR A 84 20.70 -7.45 2.45
N ALA A 85 20.46 -8.44 3.32
CA ALA A 85 20.51 -8.24 4.77
C ALA A 85 21.83 -7.62 5.22
N GLU A 86 22.97 -8.14 4.70
CA GLU A 86 24.31 -7.64 5.04
C GLU A 86 24.53 -6.21 4.51
N ALA A 87 24.11 -5.91 3.27
CA ALA A 87 24.24 -4.58 2.69
C ALA A 87 23.38 -3.55 3.45
N ILE A 88 22.13 -3.93 3.84
CA ILE A 88 21.26 -3.12 4.67
C ILE A 88 21.89 -2.94 6.07
N ALA A 89 22.45 -3.99 6.62
CA ALA A 89 23.15 -3.92 7.91
C ALA A 89 24.40 -3.03 7.86
N ALA A 90 25.09 -2.92 6.75
CA ALA A 90 26.27 -2.10 6.57
C ALA A 90 25.98 -0.62 6.20
N ALA A 91 24.74 -0.27 5.85
CA ALA A 91 24.37 1.09 5.44
C ALA A 91 24.41 2.08 6.63
N GLN A 92 25.49 2.81 6.79
CA GLN A 92 25.76 3.62 7.98
C GLN A 92 24.83 4.82 8.15
N ASN A 93 24.32 5.37 7.06
CA ASN A 93 23.42 6.53 7.09
C ASN A 93 21.95 6.13 7.29
N LEU A 94 21.63 4.84 7.23
CA LEU A 94 20.26 4.35 7.34
C LEU A 94 19.72 4.57 8.75
N SER A 95 18.69 5.37 8.88
CA SER A 95 18.04 5.74 10.14
C SER A 95 16.59 5.27 10.26
N ARG A 96 15.95 4.92 9.12
CA ARG A 96 14.53 4.55 9.09
C ARG A 96 14.21 3.52 8.00
N ILE A 97 13.31 2.62 8.34
CA ILE A 97 12.72 1.66 7.39
C ILE A 97 11.20 1.81 7.47
N VAL A 98 10.53 1.91 6.33
CA VAL A 98 9.07 1.94 6.20
C VAL A 98 8.62 0.74 5.39
N TYR A 99 7.87 -0.16 6.03
CA TYR A 99 7.36 -1.38 5.39
C TYR A 99 5.87 -1.24 5.08
N PHE A 100 5.49 -1.35 3.80
CA PHE A 100 4.09 -1.35 3.38
C PHE A 100 3.49 -2.75 3.54
N SER A 101 2.81 -2.94 4.65
CA SER A 101 2.08 -4.17 4.99
C SER A 101 0.62 -4.10 4.53
N THR A 102 -0.26 -4.88 5.12
CA THR A 102 -1.68 -4.95 4.79
C THR A 102 -2.55 -5.12 6.04
N VAL A 103 -3.74 -4.52 6.05
CA VAL A 103 -4.77 -4.80 7.06
C VAL A 103 -5.29 -6.24 7.01
N GLY A 104 -4.97 -6.99 5.94
CA GLY A 104 -5.27 -8.43 5.84
C GLY A 104 -4.62 -9.27 6.93
N VAL A 105 -3.60 -8.77 7.63
CA VAL A 105 -2.97 -9.45 8.78
C VAL A 105 -3.91 -9.62 9.95
N TYR A 106 -4.90 -8.74 10.10
CA TYR A 106 -5.89 -8.86 11.18
C TYR A 106 -6.78 -10.10 11.02
N GLY A 107 -7.08 -10.53 9.79
CA GLY A 107 -7.99 -11.65 9.57
C GLY A 107 -9.45 -11.31 9.89
N GLU A 108 -10.21 -12.30 10.39
CA GLU A 108 -11.64 -12.20 10.68
C GLU A 108 -11.88 -11.63 12.10
N HIS A 109 -12.72 -10.58 12.19
CA HIS A 109 -13.11 -9.94 13.44
C HIS A 109 -14.64 -9.72 13.58
N GLY A 110 -15.45 -10.48 12.85
CA GLY A 110 -16.92 -10.39 12.90
C GLY A 110 -17.47 -9.02 12.53
N GLY A 111 -16.79 -8.28 11.67
CA GLY A 111 -17.17 -6.93 11.30
C GLY A 111 -16.87 -5.86 12.36
N GLY A 112 -16.24 -6.23 13.48
CA GLY A 112 -15.81 -5.30 14.54
C GLY A 112 -14.71 -4.33 14.11
N TRP A 113 -14.52 -3.28 14.91
CA TRP A 113 -13.40 -2.36 14.73
C TRP A 113 -12.11 -2.98 15.28
N VAL A 114 -11.03 -2.81 14.52
CA VAL A 114 -9.66 -3.19 14.90
C VAL A 114 -8.73 -1.99 14.82
N ASP A 115 -7.82 -1.91 15.78
CA ASP A 115 -6.70 -0.98 15.79
C ASP A 115 -5.37 -1.75 15.77
N GLU A 116 -4.25 -1.06 15.95
CA GLU A 116 -2.91 -1.65 15.90
C GLU A 116 -2.60 -2.60 17.07
N THR A 117 -3.43 -2.58 18.11
CA THR A 117 -3.33 -3.48 19.28
C THR A 117 -4.14 -4.76 19.11
N ALA A 118 -5.04 -4.79 18.12
CA ALA A 118 -5.88 -5.95 17.84
C ALA A 118 -5.06 -7.18 17.44
N ALA A 119 -5.54 -8.37 17.82
CA ALA A 119 -4.91 -9.63 17.44
C ALA A 119 -4.84 -9.79 15.92
N THR A 120 -3.73 -10.34 15.42
CA THR A 120 -3.57 -10.68 14.01
C THR A 120 -4.02 -12.12 13.79
N LEU A 121 -5.26 -12.29 13.34
CA LEU A 121 -5.97 -13.57 13.22
C LEU A 121 -5.98 -14.13 11.79
N THR A 122 -5.17 -13.59 10.89
CA THR A 122 -5.13 -14.05 9.50
C THR A 122 -4.80 -15.53 9.41
N ARG A 123 -5.49 -16.24 8.50
CA ARG A 123 -5.21 -17.65 8.15
C ARG A 123 -4.79 -17.79 6.69
N SER A 124 -4.80 -16.70 5.94
CA SER A 124 -4.37 -16.72 4.55
C SER A 124 -2.84 -16.79 4.44
N GLU A 125 -2.34 -17.56 3.49
CA GLU A 125 -0.88 -17.64 3.22
C GLU A 125 -0.27 -16.25 3.01
N ARG A 126 -0.97 -15.38 2.31
CA ARG A 126 -0.53 -13.99 2.06
C ARG A 126 -0.45 -13.17 3.34
N GLY A 127 -1.42 -13.31 4.24
CA GLY A 127 -1.43 -12.63 5.53
C GLY A 127 -0.31 -13.13 6.44
N LEU A 128 -0.14 -14.44 6.53
CA LEU A 128 0.94 -15.08 7.31
C LEU A 128 2.32 -14.66 6.79
N ALA A 129 2.52 -14.67 5.47
CA ALA A 129 3.77 -14.20 4.87
C ALA A 129 4.05 -12.71 5.17
N ARG A 130 3.01 -11.86 5.21
CA ARG A 130 3.15 -10.46 5.61
C ARG A 130 3.54 -10.30 7.06
N LEU A 131 2.92 -11.05 7.98
CA LEU A 131 3.29 -11.05 9.41
C LEU A 131 4.75 -11.49 9.62
N ALA A 132 5.16 -12.53 8.91
CA ALA A 132 6.55 -12.98 8.96
C ALA A 132 7.52 -11.88 8.48
N ASP A 133 7.19 -11.17 7.41
CA ASP A 133 8.00 -10.05 6.93
C ASP A 133 7.96 -8.83 7.87
N GLU A 134 6.80 -8.49 8.48
CA GLU A 134 6.73 -7.46 9.52
C GLU A 134 7.73 -7.75 10.65
N ALA A 135 7.76 -9.01 11.14
CA ALA A 135 8.68 -9.43 12.19
C ALA A 135 10.15 -9.36 11.75
N ARG A 136 10.46 -9.82 10.54
CA ARG A 136 11.84 -9.81 9.99
C ARG A 136 12.38 -8.39 9.84
N TRP A 137 11.58 -7.46 9.29
CA TRP A 137 11.97 -6.06 9.15
C TRP A 137 12.14 -5.38 10.51
N THR A 138 11.24 -5.65 11.47
CA THR A 138 11.33 -5.14 12.83
C THR A 138 12.62 -5.62 13.50
N GLU A 139 12.96 -6.90 13.36
CA GLU A 139 14.19 -7.47 13.92
C GLU A 139 15.45 -6.88 13.25
N ALA A 140 15.44 -6.73 11.93
CA ALA A 140 16.55 -6.10 11.21
C ALA A 140 16.80 -4.65 11.68
N GLY A 141 15.75 -3.90 11.97
CA GLY A 141 15.88 -2.56 12.56
C GLY A 141 16.35 -2.59 14.00
N ARG A 142 15.79 -3.49 14.82
CA ARG A 142 16.14 -3.62 16.24
C ARG A 142 17.63 -3.89 16.46
N THR A 143 18.21 -4.77 15.69
CA THR A 143 19.65 -5.13 15.79
C THR A 143 20.58 -3.94 15.51
N ARG A 144 20.08 -2.92 14.82
CA ARG A 144 20.84 -1.73 14.45
C ARG A 144 20.40 -0.44 15.16
N GLY A 145 19.38 -0.49 15.99
CA GLY A 145 18.77 0.71 16.58
C GLY A 145 18.09 1.61 15.56
N ILE A 146 17.62 1.06 14.43
CA ILE A 146 16.93 1.78 13.35
C ILE A 146 15.43 1.70 13.59
N ALA A 147 14.73 2.83 13.46
CA ALA A 147 13.28 2.87 13.53
C ALA A 147 12.64 2.13 12.35
N VAL A 148 11.75 1.18 12.63
CA VAL A 148 10.97 0.47 11.60
C VAL A 148 9.49 0.80 11.78
N ASP A 149 8.91 1.42 10.77
CA ASP A 149 7.48 1.73 10.73
C ASP A 149 6.76 0.78 9.77
N ILE A 150 5.69 0.18 10.25
CA ILE A 150 4.87 -0.74 9.49
C ILE A 150 3.55 -0.04 9.16
N LEU A 151 3.31 0.24 7.88
CA LEU A 151 2.06 0.80 7.41
C LEU A 151 1.15 -0.33 6.94
N ARG A 152 0.12 -0.66 7.71
CA ARG A 152 -0.91 -1.63 7.33
C ARG A 152 -1.94 -0.96 6.43
N LEU A 153 -1.88 -1.29 5.15
CA LEU A 153 -2.65 -0.68 4.08
C LEU A 153 -3.87 -1.53 3.71
N PRO A 154 -5.05 -0.91 3.52
CA PRO A 154 -6.26 -1.59 3.06
C PRO A 154 -6.33 -1.69 1.53
N GLY A 155 -7.56 -1.70 0.97
CA GLY A 155 -7.78 -1.61 -0.47
C GLY A 155 -7.31 -0.27 -1.04
N ILE A 156 -6.21 -0.27 -1.79
CA ILE A 156 -5.61 0.94 -2.37
C ILE A 156 -6.36 1.34 -3.64
N TYR A 157 -6.77 2.61 -3.73
CA TYR A 157 -7.34 3.18 -4.95
C TYR A 157 -6.73 4.56 -5.28
N GLY A 158 -7.02 5.07 -6.46
CA GLY A 158 -6.55 6.37 -6.95
C GLY A 158 -6.46 6.40 -8.47
N PRO A 159 -5.66 7.30 -9.07
CA PRO A 159 -5.54 7.44 -10.52
C PRO A 159 -5.20 6.12 -11.23
N GLY A 160 -6.00 5.75 -12.26
CA GLY A 160 -5.85 4.52 -13.04
C GLY A 160 -6.20 3.22 -12.30
N ARG A 161 -6.63 3.31 -11.04
CA ARG A 161 -6.98 2.17 -10.19
C ARG A 161 -8.18 2.48 -9.30
N ASN A 162 -9.35 2.59 -9.89
CA ASN A 162 -10.56 3.02 -9.18
C ASN A 162 -11.84 2.43 -9.80
N ALA A 163 -13.00 2.76 -9.20
CA ALA A 163 -14.30 2.27 -9.64
C ALA A 163 -14.76 2.90 -10.97
N LEU A 164 -14.39 4.16 -11.26
CA LEU A 164 -14.72 4.83 -12.52
C LEU A 164 -14.10 4.09 -13.70
N ASP A 165 -12.82 3.74 -13.59
CA ASP A 165 -12.11 2.97 -14.62
C ASP A 165 -12.69 1.57 -14.83
N LYS A 166 -13.09 0.90 -13.73
CA LYS A 166 -13.74 -0.41 -13.83
C LYS A 166 -15.07 -0.33 -14.57
N LEU A 167 -15.89 0.69 -14.28
CA LEU A 167 -17.14 0.92 -15.00
C LEU A 167 -16.89 1.15 -16.49
N ARG A 168 -15.94 2.03 -16.84
CA ARG A 168 -15.57 2.33 -18.22
C ARG A 168 -15.13 1.07 -19.00
N ARG A 169 -14.40 0.15 -18.33
CA ARG A 169 -13.95 -1.09 -18.94
C ARG A 169 -15.01 -2.21 -18.93
N GLY A 170 -16.19 -1.99 -18.37
CA GLY A 170 -17.21 -3.02 -18.20
C GLY A 170 -16.82 -4.13 -17.20
N GLU A 171 -15.87 -3.86 -16.32
CA GLU A 171 -15.35 -4.84 -15.34
C GLU A 171 -16.00 -4.68 -13.96
N ALA A 172 -16.83 -3.66 -13.77
CA ALA A 172 -17.46 -3.39 -12.49
C ALA A 172 -18.59 -4.38 -12.19
N ARG A 173 -18.56 -4.98 -11.01
CA ARG A 173 -19.62 -5.86 -10.50
C ARG A 173 -20.12 -5.36 -9.15
N ARG A 174 -21.43 -5.44 -8.91
CA ARG A 174 -22.06 -5.07 -7.63
C ARG A 174 -22.42 -6.31 -6.84
N ILE A 175 -21.41 -6.96 -6.26
CA ILE A 175 -21.59 -8.18 -5.45
C ILE A 175 -22.05 -7.76 -4.05
N VAL A 176 -23.23 -8.23 -3.63
CA VAL A 176 -23.85 -7.90 -2.36
C VAL A 176 -23.69 -9.04 -1.36
N LYS A 177 -22.86 -8.82 -0.34
CA LYS A 177 -22.77 -9.69 0.84
C LYS A 177 -23.29 -8.89 2.02
N PRO A 178 -24.32 -9.37 2.75
CA PRO A 178 -24.91 -8.66 3.89
C PRO A 178 -23.85 -8.28 4.94
N ASN A 179 -23.93 -7.05 5.44
CA ASN A 179 -23.04 -6.48 6.46
C ASN A 179 -21.54 -6.38 6.10
N HIS A 180 -21.16 -6.78 4.89
CA HIS A 180 -19.76 -6.75 4.45
C HIS A 180 -19.32 -5.33 4.05
N VAL A 181 -18.23 -4.88 4.65
CA VAL A 181 -17.57 -3.62 4.29
C VAL A 181 -16.10 -3.85 3.93
N VAL A 182 -15.57 -2.97 3.11
CA VAL A 182 -14.16 -2.98 2.72
C VAL A 182 -13.52 -1.66 3.16
N ASN A 183 -12.40 -1.77 3.87
CA ASN A 183 -11.58 -0.61 4.20
C ASN A 183 -10.77 -0.19 2.97
N ARG A 184 -10.55 1.13 2.80
CA ARG A 184 -9.83 1.70 1.65
C ARG A 184 -8.86 2.77 2.10
N ALA A 185 -7.93 3.12 1.20
CA ALA A 185 -7.13 4.32 1.31
C ALA A 185 -6.82 4.84 -0.09
N HIS A 186 -6.95 6.15 -0.30
CA HIS A 186 -6.44 6.77 -1.51
C HIS A 186 -4.91 6.72 -1.52
N VAL A 187 -4.32 6.49 -2.68
CA VAL A 187 -2.86 6.35 -2.80
C VAL A 187 -2.10 7.58 -2.33
N ASP A 188 -2.69 8.76 -2.47
CA ASP A 188 -2.10 10.02 -2.01
C ASP A 188 -2.12 10.15 -0.48
N ASP A 189 -3.14 9.60 0.19
CA ASP A 189 -3.18 9.55 1.65
C ASP A 189 -2.15 8.55 2.20
N ILE A 190 -1.93 7.44 1.49
CA ILE A 190 -0.83 6.51 1.80
C ILE A 190 0.52 7.23 1.66
N ALA A 191 0.70 8.00 0.59
CA ALA A 191 1.90 8.79 0.38
C ALA A 191 2.11 9.82 1.50
N GLU A 192 1.06 10.51 1.93
CA GLU A 192 1.12 11.47 3.04
C GLU A 192 1.49 10.80 4.37
N ALA A 193 0.86 9.66 4.70
CA ALA A 193 1.21 8.91 5.90
C ALA A 193 2.69 8.48 5.89
N ALA A 194 3.18 7.96 4.76
CA ALA A 194 4.58 7.57 4.61
C ALA A 194 5.53 8.78 4.72
N ARG A 195 5.16 9.94 4.14
CA ARG A 195 5.91 11.19 4.26
C ARG A 195 6.00 11.65 5.72
N LEU A 196 4.90 11.61 6.45
CA LEU A 196 4.86 11.96 7.87
C LEU A 196 5.77 11.05 8.70
N VAL A 197 5.74 9.75 8.46
CA VAL A 197 6.62 8.77 9.10
C VAL A 197 8.08 9.08 8.82
N LEU A 198 8.43 9.37 7.57
CA LEU A 198 9.81 9.70 7.18
C LEU A 198 10.32 11.01 7.82
N SER A 199 9.43 11.98 8.10
CA SER A 199 9.81 13.31 8.54
C SER A 199 9.74 13.54 10.06
N ARG A 200 8.94 12.76 10.82
CA ARG A 200 8.63 13.09 12.23
C ARG A 200 9.61 12.53 13.26
N GLY A 201 10.53 11.67 12.91
CA GLY A 201 11.53 11.13 13.84
C GLY A 201 10.97 10.34 15.03
N LEU A 202 9.73 9.86 14.94
CA LEU A 202 9.10 9.03 15.98
C LEU A 202 9.81 7.67 16.07
N PRO A 203 9.79 6.99 17.25
CA PRO A 203 10.16 5.57 17.33
C PRO A 203 9.33 4.73 16.35
N GLY A 204 9.90 3.67 15.80
CA GLY A 204 9.22 2.78 14.87
C GLY A 204 7.91 2.21 15.45
N GLN A 205 6.85 2.24 14.68
CA GLN A 205 5.49 1.90 15.09
C GLN A 205 4.76 1.11 13.99
N ILE A 206 3.65 0.50 14.38
CA ILE A 206 2.64 0.02 13.43
C ILE A 206 1.60 1.12 13.27
N TRP A 207 1.18 1.37 12.03
CA TRP A 207 0.20 2.39 11.65
C TRP A 207 -0.86 1.82 10.72
N ASN A 208 -2.13 1.94 11.08
CA ASN A 208 -3.22 1.69 10.16
C ASN A 208 -3.44 2.94 9.29
N VAL A 209 -3.31 2.80 7.98
CA VAL A 209 -3.51 3.89 7.03
C VAL A 209 -4.74 3.59 6.20
N ALA A 210 -5.89 3.99 6.70
CA ALA A 210 -7.20 3.82 6.08
C ALA A 210 -7.94 5.15 6.02
N ASP A 211 -8.96 5.24 5.14
CA ASP A 211 -9.98 6.29 5.20
C ASP A 211 -10.89 6.12 6.43
N ASP A 212 -11.83 7.04 6.64
CA ASP A 212 -12.70 7.07 7.81
C ASP A 212 -13.99 6.25 7.64
N GLU A 213 -14.27 5.81 6.40
CA GLU A 213 -15.54 5.16 6.07
C GLU A 213 -15.33 3.78 5.41
N PRO A 214 -15.21 2.70 6.21
CA PRO A 214 -15.37 1.36 5.65
C PRO A 214 -16.74 1.21 5.00
N ALA A 215 -16.79 0.89 3.71
CA ALA A 215 -18.04 0.91 2.93
C ALA A 215 -18.25 -0.38 2.13
N PRO A 216 -19.53 -0.77 1.90
CA PRO A 216 -19.86 -1.90 1.04
C PRO A 216 -19.32 -1.71 -0.37
N PRO A 217 -18.72 -2.73 -0.99
CA PRO A 217 -18.12 -2.59 -2.32
C PRO A 217 -19.14 -2.23 -3.41
N GLN A 218 -20.39 -2.70 -3.31
CA GLN A 218 -21.46 -2.38 -4.26
C GLN A 218 -21.85 -0.90 -4.23
N ASP A 219 -21.78 -0.23 -3.07
CA ASP A 219 -22.13 1.19 -2.91
C ASP A 219 -21.09 2.08 -3.60
N VAL A 220 -19.82 1.70 -3.53
CA VAL A 220 -18.72 2.38 -4.22
C VAL A 220 -18.90 2.37 -5.75
N ILE A 221 -19.35 1.22 -6.28
CA ILE A 221 -19.65 1.09 -7.71
C ILE A 221 -20.89 1.90 -8.08
N ALA A 222 -21.94 1.89 -7.24
CA ALA A 222 -23.15 2.68 -7.48
C ALA A 222 -22.85 4.19 -7.48
N TYR A 223 -22.04 4.66 -6.54
CA TYR A 223 -21.61 6.05 -6.46
C TYR A 223 -20.80 6.47 -7.70
N ALA A 224 -19.84 5.64 -8.11
CA ALA A 224 -19.05 5.89 -9.31
C ALA A 224 -19.91 5.94 -10.59
N ALA A 225 -20.92 5.07 -10.71
CA ALA A 225 -21.87 5.10 -11.81
C ALA A 225 -22.68 6.40 -11.84
N GLY A 226 -23.12 6.88 -10.66
CA GLY A 226 -23.77 8.18 -10.51
C GLY A 226 -22.91 9.36 -10.97
N LEU A 227 -21.61 9.38 -10.63
CA LEU A 227 -20.68 10.41 -11.10
C LEU A 227 -20.53 10.40 -12.64
N LEU A 228 -20.49 9.21 -13.24
CA LEU A 228 -20.40 9.05 -14.70
C LEU A 228 -21.72 9.32 -15.43
N GLY A 229 -22.85 9.45 -14.71
CA GLY A 229 -24.17 9.56 -15.31
C GLY A 229 -24.63 8.30 -16.06
N VAL A 230 -24.13 7.13 -15.70
CA VAL A 230 -24.48 5.85 -16.33
C VAL A 230 -25.26 4.95 -15.35
N PRO A 231 -26.10 4.02 -15.86
CA PRO A 231 -26.74 3.03 -15.01
C PRO A 231 -25.72 2.19 -14.24
N ALA A 232 -25.95 2.02 -12.94
CA ALA A 232 -25.13 1.10 -12.15
C ALA A 232 -25.37 -0.35 -12.63
N PRO A 233 -24.34 -1.21 -12.67
CA PRO A 233 -24.54 -2.63 -12.94
C PRO A 233 -25.58 -3.25 -11.98
N PRO A 234 -26.31 -4.29 -12.37
CA PRO A 234 -27.26 -4.96 -11.49
C PRO A 234 -26.54 -5.51 -10.25
N GLU A 235 -27.30 -5.64 -9.16
CA GLU A 235 -26.81 -6.32 -7.96
C GLU A 235 -26.71 -7.83 -8.20
N GLU A 236 -25.60 -8.39 -7.77
CA GLU A 236 -25.34 -9.82 -7.83
C GLU A 236 -25.23 -10.37 -6.40
N PRO A 237 -25.96 -11.42 -6.03
CA PRO A 237 -25.80 -12.03 -4.72
C PRO A 237 -24.38 -12.60 -4.57
N PHE A 238 -23.86 -12.54 -3.36
CA PHE A 238 -22.56 -13.14 -3.07
C PHE A 238 -22.61 -14.66 -3.27
N ASP A 239 -21.82 -15.15 -4.20
CA ASP A 239 -21.61 -16.57 -4.45
C ASP A 239 -20.10 -16.84 -4.63
N THR A 240 -19.54 -17.61 -3.71
CA THR A 240 -18.11 -17.95 -3.74
C THR A 240 -17.73 -18.75 -4.98
N SER A 241 -18.62 -19.55 -5.54
CA SER A 241 -18.36 -20.37 -6.73
C SER A 241 -18.19 -19.54 -8.00
N ALA A 242 -18.79 -18.34 -8.03
CA ALA A 242 -18.71 -17.40 -9.14
C ALA A 242 -17.52 -16.44 -9.08
N LEU A 243 -16.66 -16.57 -8.05
CA LEU A 243 -15.54 -15.67 -7.81
C LEU A 243 -14.21 -16.35 -8.06
N SER A 244 -13.22 -15.58 -8.56
CA SER A 244 -11.85 -16.04 -8.53
C SER A 244 -11.37 -16.22 -7.07
N PRO A 245 -10.39 -17.08 -6.79
CA PRO A 245 -9.86 -17.26 -5.43
C PRO A 245 -9.41 -15.95 -4.80
N MET A 246 -8.83 -15.04 -5.60
CA MET A 246 -8.43 -13.72 -5.12
C MET A 246 -9.64 -12.86 -4.76
N ALA A 247 -10.69 -12.81 -5.58
CA ALA A 247 -11.91 -12.06 -5.29
C ALA A 247 -12.62 -12.63 -4.05
N ALA A 248 -12.74 -13.96 -3.94
CA ALA A 248 -13.33 -14.62 -2.78
C ALA A 248 -12.60 -14.28 -1.48
N SER A 249 -11.27 -14.15 -1.51
CA SER A 249 -10.48 -13.79 -0.32
C SER A 249 -10.81 -12.41 0.25
N PHE A 250 -11.28 -11.47 -0.56
CA PHE A 250 -11.72 -10.14 -0.08
C PHE A 250 -13.04 -10.19 0.67
N PHE A 251 -13.86 -11.21 0.43
CA PHE A 251 -15.13 -11.42 1.12
C PHE A 251 -15.04 -12.39 2.30
N ALA A 252 -13.88 -13.02 2.50
CA ALA A 252 -13.70 -14.04 3.53
C ALA A 252 -13.54 -13.48 4.95
N GLU A 253 -13.19 -12.20 5.07
CA GLU A 253 -12.85 -11.56 6.34
C GLU A 253 -13.66 -10.28 6.51
N GLU A 254 -14.21 -10.07 7.70
CA GLU A 254 -15.00 -8.89 8.04
C GLU A 254 -14.38 -8.13 9.20
N LYS A 255 -14.04 -6.87 8.96
CA LYS A 255 -13.45 -5.95 9.94
C LYS A 255 -13.56 -4.51 9.50
N ARG A 256 -13.59 -3.61 10.47
CA ARG A 256 -13.41 -2.17 10.26
C ARG A 256 -12.09 -1.74 10.86
N VAL A 257 -11.29 -1.00 10.12
CA VAL A 257 -9.93 -0.61 10.55
C VAL A 257 -9.92 0.83 11.01
N SER A 258 -9.51 1.05 12.25
CA SER A 258 -9.35 2.38 12.83
C SER A 258 -8.00 2.99 12.42
N ASN A 259 -8.02 4.24 11.99
CA ASN A 259 -6.84 5.08 11.74
C ASN A 259 -6.59 6.10 12.88
N ALA A 260 -7.28 5.94 14.01
CA ALA A 260 -7.26 6.91 15.12
C ALA A 260 -5.85 7.16 15.67
N LYS A 261 -5.02 6.12 15.77
CA LYS A 261 -3.62 6.25 16.21
C LYS A 261 -2.80 7.10 15.24
N ALA A 262 -2.93 6.88 13.94
CA ALA A 262 -2.23 7.67 12.92
C ALA A 262 -2.65 9.14 12.99
N LYS A 263 -3.94 9.42 13.19
CA LYS A 263 -4.44 10.78 13.41
C LYS A 263 -3.85 11.42 14.66
N ALA A 264 -3.92 10.74 15.79
CA ALA A 264 -3.53 11.30 17.09
C ALA A 264 -2.01 11.50 17.23
N LEU A 265 -1.20 10.54 16.79
CA LEU A 265 0.25 10.53 17.05
C LEU A 265 1.07 10.97 15.84
N LEU A 266 0.67 10.56 14.64
CA LEU A 266 1.38 10.93 13.40
C LEU A 266 0.86 12.26 12.81
N GLY A 267 -0.28 12.77 13.27
CA GLY A 267 -0.95 13.94 12.69
C GLY A 267 -1.45 13.69 11.27
N PHE A 268 -1.73 12.43 10.97
CA PHE A 268 -2.31 12.04 9.69
C PHE A 268 -3.74 12.57 9.58
N THR A 269 -4.03 13.26 8.50
CA THR A 269 -5.39 13.69 8.16
C THR A 269 -5.63 13.27 6.72
N PRO A 270 -6.50 12.27 6.45
CA PRO A 270 -6.78 11.85 5.09
C PRO A 270 -7.40 13.01 4.30
N ALA A 271 -6.83 13.30 3.13
CA ALA A 271 -7.41 14.26 2.20
C ALA A 271 -8.70 13.72 1.58
N PHE A 272 -8.83 12.38 1.55
CA PHE A 272 -9.98 11.65 1.06
C PHE A 272 -10.57 10.80 2.19
N PRO A 273 -11.35 11.41 3.12
CA PRO A 273 -11.87 10.74 4.30
C PRO A 273 -12.87 9.63 3.98
N SER A 274 -13.44 9.62 2.78
CA SER A 274 -14.23 8.51 2.27
C SER A 274 -13.97 8.27 0.78
N TYR A 275 -14.51 7.16 0.26
CA TYR A 275 -14.46 6.87 -1.16
C TYR A 275 -15.20 7.94 -2.00
N ARG A 276 -16.13 8.71 -1.40
CA ARG A 276 -16.90 9.74 -2.13
C ARG A 276 -16.01 10.90 -2.53
N GLU A 277 -15.27 11.46 -1.60
CA GLU A 277 -14.31 12.54 -1.88
C GLU A 277 -13.25 12.07 -2.86
N GLY A 278 -12.72 10.85 -2.65
CA GLY A 278 -11.69 10.30 -3.53
C GLY A 278 -12.18 10.08 -4.96
N LEU A 279 -13.37 9.48 -5.14
CA LEU A 279 -13.93 9.26 -6.49
C LEU A 279 -14.37 10.56 -7.15
N SER A 280 -14.92 11.52 -6.40
CA SER A 280 -15.27 12.85 -6.94
C SER A 280 -14.04 13.56 -7.47
N ALA A 281 -12.96 13.61 -6.69
CA ALA A 281 -11.69 14.21 -7.12
C ALA A 281 -11.10 13.52 -8.36
N LEU A 282 -11.15 12.18 -8.42
CA LEU A 282 -10.70 11.43 -9.59
C LEU A 282 -11.56 11.73 -10.82
N TYR A 283 -12.88 11.84 -10.67
CA TYR A 283 -13.79 12.20 -11.75
C TYR A 283 -13.54 13.63 -12.25
N GLU A 284 -13.33 14.59 -11.36
CA GLU A 284 -12.96 15.97 -11.70
C GLU A 284 -11.62 16.03 -12.43
N ALA A 285 -10.66 15.18 -12.06
CA ALA A 285 -9.38 15.04 -12.75
C ALA A 285 -9.48 14.33 -14.13
N GLY A 286 -10.69 13.90 -14.53
CA GLY A 286 -10.92 13.27 -15.85
C GLY A 286 -10.95 11.75 -15.85
N GLU A 287 -10.75 11.08 -14.69
CA GLU A 287 -10.81 9.61 -14.61
C GLU A 287 -12.21 9.10 -15.01
N GLY A 288 -12.24 8.02 -15.76
CA GLY A 288 -13.51 7.42 -16.24
C GLY A 288 -14.22 8.19 -17.35
N ARG A 289 -13.78 9.37 -17.73
CA ARG A 289 -14.34 10.10 -18.87
C ARG A 289 -13.85 9.45 -20.19
N SER A 290 -14.74 9.37 -21.18
CA SER A 290 -14.34 9.01 -22.54
C SER A 290 -13.41 10.11 -23.09
N VAL A 291 -12.29 9.73 -23.65
CA VAL A 291 -11.47 10.63 -24.48
C VAL A 291 -12.11 10.71 -25.85
#